data_699d5a7f180fbf225adca8a107e5309e
#
_entry.id   699d5a7f180fbf225adca8a107e5309e
#
_cell.length_a   1.000
_cell.length_b   1.000
_cell.length_c   1.000
_cell.angle_alpha   90.00
_cell.angle_beta   90.00
_cell.angle_gamma   90.00
#
_symmetry.space_group_name_H-M   'P 1'
#
loop_
_entity.id
_entity.type
_entity.pdbx_description
1 polymer ?
#
loop_
_entity_poly.entity_id
_entity_poly.type
_entity_poly.pdbx_seq_one_letter_code
_entity_poly.pdbx_strand_id
1 'polypeptide(L)'
;MECPLSTKDVKLNLKNRDWAFKNVGYGPANPEYEDTKFWAERAKEWNTTEDEAKSMRCGNCAAFIVTPEMKKCIVNGMGSGEGGAEYEAIADAADLGYCELFEFKCAADRTCSAWLVGGPIKTIMTPKQKTMLAMAKMDYENAEKRYEDLKESLTGEGEDD
;
A
#
# COMPACT_ATOMS: atom_id res chain seq x y z
N MET A 1 7.38 11.04 18.60
CA MET A 1 5.93 10.94 18.32
C MET A 1 5.33 9.83 19.17
N GLU A 2 4.24 10.12 19.81
CA GLU A 2 3.47 9.11 20.53
C GLU A 2 2.60 8.32 19.54
N CYS A 3 2.65 6.99 19.65
CA CYS A 3 1.85 6.14 18.77
C CYS A 3 0.35 6.25 19.11
N PRO A 4 -0.53 6.40 18.09
CA PRO A 4 -1.96 6.37 18.30
C PRO A 4 -2.41 5.08 19.00
N LEU A 5 -3.39 5.17 19.89
CA LEU A 5 -3.84 4.02 20.66
C LEU A 5 -4.28 2.84 19.79
N SER A 6 -4.96 3.11 18.69
CA SER A 6 -5.44 2.06 17.78
C SER A 6 -4.32 1.31 17.03
N THR A 7 -3.10 1.81 17.01
CA THR A 7 -1.95 1.02 16.50
C THR A 7 -1.56 -0.10 17.44
N LYS A 8 -1.83 0.04 18.72
CA LYS A 8 -1.49 -0.92 19.80
C LYS A 8 -2.69 -1.77 20.24
N ASP A 9 -3.88 -1.18 20.24
CA ASP A 9 -5.13 -1.81 20.67
C ASP A 9 -5.86 -2.40 19.47
N VAL A 10 -5.73 -3.70 19.28
CA VAL A 10 -6.33 -4.43 18.15
C VAL A 10 -7.85 -4.30 18.15
N LYS A 11 -8.51 -4.36 19.30
CA LYS A 11 -9.97 -4.25 19.41
C LYS A 11 -10.45 -2.87 18.98
N LEU A 12 -9.77 -1.83 19.41
CA LEU A 12 -10.08 -0.46 19.01
C LEU A 12 -9.87 -0.26 17.50
N ASN A 13 -8.77 -0.75 16.96
CA ASN A 13 -8.51 -0.68 15.53
C ASN A 13 -9.62 -1.37 14.70
N LEU A 14 -10.02 -2.57 15.09
CA LEU A 14 -11.08 -3.30 14.41
C LEU A 14 -12.43 -2.60 14.54
N LYS A 15 -12.74 -2.04 15.70
CA LYS A 15 -13.96 -1.25 15.91
C LYS A 15 -14.02 -0.04 14.99
N ASN A 16 -12.93 0.70 14.89
CA ASN A 16 -12.85 1.88 14.04
C ASN A 16 -12.91 1.52 12.56
N ARG A 17 -12.24 0.45 12.16
CA ARG A 17 -12.30 -0.09 10.79
C ARG A 17 -13.71 -0.52 10.41
N ASP A 18 -14.40 -1.26 11.29
CA ASP A 18 -15.76 -1.74 11.05
C ASP A 18 -16.74 -0.57 10.94
N TRP A 19 -16.54 0.45 11.75
CA TRP A 19 -17.29 1.70 11.61
C TRP A 19 -17.09 2.34 10.23
N ALA A 20 -15.85 2.38 9.74
CA ALA A 20 -15.53 2.92 8.43
C ALA A 20 -16.15 2.10 7.29
N PHE A 21 -16.17 0.78 7.39
CA PHE A 21 -16.89 -0.09 6.44
C PHE A 21 -18.37 0.28 6.33
N LYS A 22 -19.02 0.49 7.47
CA LYS A 22 -20.47 0.74 7.53
C LYS A 22 -20.85 2.16 7.16
N ASN A 23 -20.05 3.15 7.54
CA ASN A 23 -20.47 4.56 7.52
C ASN A 23 -19.85 5.36 6.38
N VAL A 24 -18.64 5.01 5.93
CA VAL A 24 -17.94 5.73 4.84
C VAL A 24 -17.51 4.82 3.70
N GLY A 25 -18.03 3.60 3.67
CA GLY A 25 -17.81 2.65 2.57
C GLY A 25 -16.35 2.32 2.33
N TYR A 26 -15.56 2.20 3.40
CA TYR A 26 -14.16 1.79 3.30
C TYR A 26 -14.04 0.46 2.53
N GLY A 27 -13.20 0.41 1.51
CA GLY A 27 -13.02 -0.74 0.65
C GLY A 27 -12.17 -0.40 -0.57
N PRO A 28 -12.17 -1.25 -1.59
CA PRO A 28 -12.91 -2.51 -1.73
C PRO A 28 -12.37 -3.63 -0.83
N ALA A 29 -13.16 -4.67 -0.60
CA ALA A 29 -12.79 -5.78 0.29
C ALA A 29 -11.49 -6.47 -0.13
N ASN A 30 -11.28 -6.62 -1.43
CA ASN A 30 -10.03 -7.11 -1.99
C ASN A 30 -9.56 -6.18 -3.12
N PRO A 31 -8.55 -5.32 -2.86
CA PRO A 31 -8.03 -4.39 -3.86
C PRO A 31 -7.35 -5.04 -5.07
N GLU A 32 -6.98 -6.32 -4.97
CA GLU A 32 -6.35 -7.07 -6.07
C GLU A 32 -7.34 -7.47 -7.16
N TYR A 33 -8.62 -7.54 -6.84
CA TYR A 33 -9.67 -7.84 -7.81
C TYR A 33 -10.40 -6.59 -8.27
N GLU A 34 -10.78 -6.58 -9.54
CA GLU A 34 -11.57 -5.50 -10.10
C GLU A 34 -13.01 -5.59 -9.56
N ASP A 35 -13.37 -4.66 -8.67
CA ASP A 35 -14.72 -4.53 -8.14
C ASP A 35 -15.44 -3.38 -8.84
N THR A 36 -16.00 -3.67 -10.02
CA THR A 36 -16.64 -2.66 -10.86
C THR A 36 -17.82 -1.99 -10.17
N LYS A 37 -18.60 -2.74 -9.39
CA LYS A 37 -19.73 -2.22 -8.64
C LYS A 37 -19.29 -1.20 -7.58
N PHE A 38 -18.28 -1.52 -6.83
CA PHE A 38 -17.73 -0.63 -5.81
C PHE A 38 -17.28 0.71 -6.43
N TRP A 39 -16.50 0.63 -7.52
CA TRP A 39 -15.96 1.83 -8.17
C TRP A 39 -17.02 2.63 -8.91
N ALA A 40 -18.06 1.98 -9.48
CA ALA A 40 -19.20 2.68 -10.06
C ALA A 40 -19.97 3.47 -9.00
N GLU A 41 -20.18 2.92 -7.81
CA GLU A 41 -20.81 3.60 -6.68
C GLU A 41 -19.97 4.79 -6.20
N ARG A 42 -18.65 4.62 -6.09
CA ARG A 42 -17.74 5.71 -5.73
C ARG A 42 -17.73 6.83 -6.77
N ALA A 43 -17.68 6.50 -8.05
CA ALA A 43 -17.72 7.47 -9.13
C ALA A 43 -19.02 8.29 -9.10
N LYS A 44 -20.14 7.64 -8.86
CA LYS A 44 -21.45 8.29 -8.73
C LYS A 44 -21.49 9.24 -7.52
N GLU A 45 -21.00 8.78 -6.37
CA GLU A 45 -20.95 9.57 -5.14
C GLU A 45 -20.08 10.82 -5.28
N TRP A 46 -18.93 10.69 -5.94
CA TRP A 46 -17.99 11.79 -6.16
C TRP A 46 -18.28 12.59 -7.44
N ASN A 47 -19.32 12.23 -8.20
CA ASN A 47 -19.67 12.84 -9.47
C ASN A 47 -18.49 12.90 -10.46
N THR A 48 -17.87 11.76 -10.68
CA THR A 48 -16.69 11.60 -11.54
C THR A 48 -16.77 10.30 -12.36
N THR A 49 -15.73 10.00 -13.12
CA THR A 49 -15.60 8.74 -13.85
C THR A 49 -15.08 7.61 -12.96
N GLU A 50 -15.33 6.36 -13.35
CA GLU A 50 -14.78 5.21 -12.64
C GLU A 50 -13.24 5.20 -12.65
N ASP A 51 -12.62 5.56 -13.77
CA ASP A 51 -11.16 5.64 -13.88
C ASP A 51 -10.57 6.67 -12.92
N GLU A 52 -11.21 7.83 -12.81
CA GLU A 52 -10.81 8.87 -11.89
C GLU A 52 -11.01 8.44 -10.43
N ALA A 53 -12.16 7.82 -10.13
CA ALA A 53 -12.43 7.27 -8.80
C ALA A 53 -11.38 6.23 -8.38
N LYS A 54 -10.96 5.35 -9.28
CA LYS A 54 -9.91 4.35 -9.04
C LYS A 54 -8.54 4.95 -8.70
N SER A 55 -8.30 6.19 -9.04
CA SER A 55 -7.07 6.91 -8.67
C SER A 55 -7.13 7.54 -7.28
N MET A 56 -8.31 7.64 -6.67
CA MET A 56 -8.55 8.25 -5.36
C MET A 56 -8.53 7.19 -4.28
N ARG A 57 -7.37 6.96 -3.68
CA ARG A 57 -7.16 5.89 -2.70
C ARG A 57 -6.56 6.41 -1.41
N CYS A 58 -6.61 5.61 -0.35
CA CYS A 58 -6.06 5.99 0.96
C CYS A 58 -4.62 6.50 0.86
N GLY A 59 -3.78 5.85 0.06
CA GLY A 59 -2.37 6.23 -0.10
C GLY A 59 -2.15 7.65 -0.57
N ASN A 60 -3.04 8.22 -1.37
CA ASN A 60 -3.00 9.61 -1.80
C ASN A 60 -4.05 10.50 -1.09
N CYS A 61 -4.65 10.00 -0.04
CA CYS A 61 -5.56 10.76 0.82
C CYS A 61 -4.78 11.59 1.84
N ALA A 62 -5.21 12.82 2.05
CA ALA A 62 -4.57 13.73 3.02
C ALA A 62 -4.58 13.21 4.46
N ALA A 63 -5.51 12.32 4.81
CA ALA A 63 -5.60 11.71 6.13
C ALA A 63 -4.67 10.49 6.32
N PHE A 64 -3.97 10.06 5.27
CA PHE A 64 -3.09 8.89 5.31
C PHE A 64 -1.69 9.26 5.81
N ILE A 65 -1.26 8.59 6.88
CA ILE A 65 0.06 8.79 7.47
C ILE A 65 0.89 7.52 7.30
N VAL A 66 2.03 7.65 6.64
CA VAL A 66 2.97 6.55 6.37
C VAL A 66 4.42 6.98 6.60
N THR A 67 4.63 7.93 7.50
CA THR A 67 5.98 8.33 7.94
C THR A 67 6.73 7.15 8.55
N PRO A 68 8.08 7.16 8.58
CA PRO A 68 8.86 6.10 9.23
C PRO A 68 8.44 5.87 10.69
N GLU A 69 8.11 6.92 11.42
CA GLU A 69 7.63 6.84 12.81
C GLU A 69 6.27 6.15 12.92
N MET A 70 5.34 6.49 12.03
CA MET A 70 4.03 5.84 12.00
C MET A 70 4.14 4.37 11.57
N LYS A 71 4.95 4.06 10.57
CA LYS A 71 5.25 2.69 10.18
C LYS A 71 5.76 1.86 11.36
N LYS A 72 6.65 2.41 12.14
CA LYS A 72 7.18 1.79 13.35
C LYS A 72 6.09 1.53 14.40
N CYS A 73 5.20 2.48 14.60
CA CYS A 73 4.03 2.31 15.47
C CYS A 73 3.14 1.14 15.02
N ILE A 74 2.87 1.06 13.72
CA ILE A 74 2.04 0.00 13.13
C ILE A 74 2.70 -1.37 13.30
N VAL A 75 3.98 -1.50 12.95
CA VAL A 75 4.74 -2.75 13.04
C VAL A 75 4.86 -3.22 14.48
N ASN A 76 5.21 -2.33 15.40
CA ASN A 76 5.33 -2.66 16.83
C ASN A 76 3.97 -3.09 17.42
N GLY A 77 2.88 -2.47 16.99
CA GLY A 77 1.53 -2.83 17.42
C GLY A 77 1.05 -4.19 16.92
N MET A 78 1.61 -4.69 15.80
CA MET A 78 1.26 -6.00 15.26
C MET A 78 1.87 -7.17 16.06
N GLY A 79 3.02 -6.96 16.71
CA GLY A 79 3.79 -8.00 17.36
C GLY A 79 3.98 -7.81 18.87
N SER A 80 3.00 -7.27 19.58
CA SER A 80 3.10 -7.04 21.05
C SER A 80 4.30 -6.17 21.45
N GLY A 81 4.69 -5.24 20.60
CA GLY A 81 5.82 -4.33 20.81
C GLY A 81 7.18 -4.89 20.38
N GLU A 82 7.24 -6.14 19.96
CA GLU A 82 8.44 -6.80 19.43
C GLU A 82 8.36 -6.96 17.90
N GLY A 83 7.99 -5.87 17.20
CA GLY A 83 7.91 -5.87 15.75
C GLY A 83 9.25 -6.17 15.12
N GLY A 84 9.38 -7.33 14.46
CA GLY A 84 10.54 -7.73 13.70
C GLY A 84 10.34 -7.59 12.20
N ALA A 85 11.34 -8.02 11.43
CA ALA A 85 11.34 -7.99 9.97
C ALA A 85 10.11 -8.67 9.35
N GLU A 86 9.55 -9.69 10.00
CA GLU A 86 8.33 -10.39 9.57
C GLU A 86 7.11 -9.47 9.56
N TYR A 87 6.90 -8.70 10.62
CA TYR A 87 5.78 -7.77 10.71
C TYR A 87 5.95 -6.56 9.79
N GLU A 88 7.17 -6.11 9.61
CA GLU A 88 7.50 -5.08 8.65
C GLU A 88 7.18 -5.52 7.21
N ALA A 89 7.55 -6.75 6.84
CA ALA A 89 7.23 -7.33 5.55
C ALA A 89 5.71 -7.45 5.31
N ILE A 90 4.94 -7.83 6.34
CA ILE A 90 3.48 -7.89 6.26
C ILE A 90 2.88 -6.48 6.06
N ALA A 91 3.34 -5.50 6.81
CA ALA A 91 2.88 -4.12 6.69
C ALA A 91 3.21 -3.55 5.31
N ASP A 92 4.39 -3.82 4.78
CA ASP A 92 4.81 -3.38 3.44
C ASP A 92 4.01 -4.08 2.33
N ALA A 93 3.77 -5.38 2.45
CA ALA A 93 2.97 -6.14 1.48
C ALA A 93 1.52 -5.67 1.39
N ALA A 94 0.94 -5.24 2.51
CA ALA A 94 -0.42 -4.71 2.58
C ALA A 94 -0.48 -3.19 2.33
N ASP A 95 0.65 -2.53 2.12
CA ASP A 95 0.75 -1.07 2.01
C ASP A 95 0.01 -0.34 3.15
N LEU A 96 0.27 -0.79 4.39
CA LEU A 96 -0.39 -0.24 5.57
C LEU A 96 0.13 1.14 5.94
N GLY A 97 -0.81 2.02 6.22
CA GLY A 97 -0.60 3.31 6.85
C GLY A 97 -1.67 3.54 7.92
N TYR A 98 -1.80 4.75 8.37
CA TYR A 98 -2.73 5.14 9.41
C TYR A 98 -3.68 6.23 8.92
N CYS A 99 -4.98 6.02 9.10
CA CYS A 99 -5.99 7.03 8.82
C CYS A 99 -6.17 7.94 10.04
N GLU A 100 -5.69 9.16 9.94
CA GLU A 100 -5.82 10.15 11.02
C GLU A 100 -7.27 10.56 11.27
N LEU A 101 -8.10 10.54 10.22
CA LEU A 101 -9.49 10.96 10.33
C LEU A 101 -10.36 9.96 11.09
N PHE A 102 -10.20 8.67 10.82
CA PHE A 102 -11.01 7.61 11.44
C PHE A 102 -10.24 6.72 12.42
N GLU A 103 -8.99 7.05 12.67
CA GLU A 103 -8.15 6.46 13.71
C GLU A 103 -8.03 4.93 13.63
N PHE A 104 -7.65 4.43 12.46
CA PHE A 104 -7.37 3.00 12.27
C PHE A 104 -6.26 2.78 11.23
N LYS A 105 -5.67 1.59 11.26
CA LYS A 105 -4.69 1.17 10.25
C LYS A 105 -5.43 0.87 8.95
N CYS A 106 -5.08 1.56 7.87
CA CYS A 106 -5.71 1.40 6.57
C CYS A 106 -4.70 1.02 5.48
N ALA A 107 -5.19 0.39 4.44
CA ALA A 107 -4.37 0.01 3.29
C ALA A 107 -4.39 1.10 2.21
N ALA A 108 -3.24 1.40 1.64
CA ALA A 108 -3.07 2.45 0.63
C ALA A 108 -3.95 2.23 -0.62
N ASP A 109 -4.21 0.97 -0.99
CA ASP A 109 -4.98 0.61 -2.19
C ASP A 109 -6.50 0.69 -2.00
N ARG A 110 -6.97 0.93 -0.78
CA ARG A 110 -8.40 1.11 -0.48
C ARG A 110 -8.79 2.57 -0.52
N THR A 111 -10.07 2.84 -0.37
CA THR A 111 -10.61 4.20 -0.32
C THR A 111 -11.85 4.27 0.58
N CYS A 112 -12.36 5.46 0.81
CA CYS A 112 -13.65 5.69 1.46
C CYS A 112 -14.28 6.97 0.92
N SER A 113 -15.55 7.21 1.25
CA SER A 113 -16.28 8.39 0.79
C SER A 113 -15.71 9.74 1.28
N ALA A 114 -14.92 9.71 2.34
CA ALA A 114 -14.28 10.91 2.91
C ALA A 114 -12.90 11.23 2.31
N TRP A 115 -12.51 10.60 1.22
CA TRP A 115 -11.22 10.83 0.57
C TRP A 115 -10.95 12.31 0.32
N LEU A 116 -9.72 12.75 0.63
CA LEU A 116 -9.25 14.13 0.48
C LEU A 116 -7.93 14.16 -0.28
N VAL A 117 -7.80 15.07 -1.24
CA VAL A 117 -6.56 15.26 -1.99
C VAL A 117 -5.41 15.75 -1.09
N GLY A 118 -4.19 15.30 -1.38
CA GLY A 118 -2.98 15.80 -0.72
C GLY A 118 -2.21 14.78 0.10
N GLY A 119 -2.45 13.49 -0.14
CA GLY A 119 -1.74 12.41 0.56
C GLY A 119 -0.31 12.18 0.08
N PRO A 120 0.46 11.35 0.83
CA PRO A 120 1.89 11.19 0.63
C PRO A 120 2.27 10.38 -0.61
N ILE A 121 1.45 9.41 -1.04
CA ILE A 121 1.73 8.59 -2.21
C ILE A 121 1.11 9.25 -3.44
N LYS A 122 1.95 9.77 -4.33
CA LYS A 122 1.49 10.58 -5.47
C LYS A 122 0.93 9.75 -6.61
N THR A 123 1.42 8.51 -6.78
CA THR A 123 0.98 7.61 -7.84
C THR A 123 0.53 6.29 -7.23
N ILE A 124 -0.74 5.96 -7.37
CA ILE A 124 -1.30 4.68 -6.96
C ILE A 124 -1.43 3.80 -8.19
N MET A 125 -0.70 2.69 -8.19
CA MET A 125 -0.76 1.72 -9.27
C MET A 125 -1.85 0.68 -9.00
N THR A 126 -2.55 0.28 -10.06
CA THR A 126 -3.44 -0.89 -10.01
C THR A 126 -2.62 -2.16 -9.80
N PRO A 127 -3.22 -3.26 -9.31
CA PRO A 127 -2.52 -4.55 -9.20
C PRO A 127 -1.92 -5.01 -10.53
N LYS A 128 -2.60 -4.78 -11.65
CA LYS A 128 -2.09 -5.08 -12.99
C LYS A 128 -0.83 -4.27 -13.31
N GLN A 129 -0.84 -2.97 -13.01
CA GLN A 129 0.32 -2.11 -13.22
C GLN A 129 1.49 -2.52 -12.33
N LYS A 130 1.25 -2.89 -11.07
CA LYS A 130 2.27 -3.42 -10.15
C LYS A 130 2.91 -4.70 -10.71
N THR A 131 2.09 -5.62 -11.22
CA THR A 131 2.57 -6.87 -11.85
C THR A 131 3.40 -6.56 -13.09
N MET A 132 2.94 -5.68 -13.97
CA MET A 132 3.68 -5.29 -15.17
C MET A 132 5.03 -4.67 -14.83
N LEU A 133 5.07 -3.80 -13.81
CA LEU A 133 6.30 -3.17 -13.37
C LEU A 133 7.26 -4.19 -12.77
N ALA A 134 6.77 -5.13 -11.95
CA ALA A 134 7.58 -6.20 -11.38
C ALA A 134 8.18 -7.11 -12.47
N MET A 135 7.40 -7.47 -13.48
CA MET A 135 7.88 -8.27 -14.62
C MET A 135 8.94 -7.53 -15.44
N ALA A 136 8.71 -6.25 -15.72
CA ALA A 136 9.69 -5.41 -16.43
C ALA A 136 11.00 -5.28 -15.65
N LYS A 137 10.93 -5.15 -14.33
CA LYS A 137 12.11 -5.11 -13.45
C LYS A 137 12.89 -6.42 -13.50
N MET A 138 12.20 -7.57 -13.44
CA MET A 138 12.82 -8.88 -13.57
C MET A 138 13.51 -9.05 -14.93
N ASP A 139 12.87 -8.63 -16.02
CA ASP A 139 13.44 -8.68 -17.37
C ASP A 139 14.70 -7.81 -17.47
N TYR A 140 14.69 -6.64 -16.88
CA TYR A 140 15.84 -5.76 -16.82
C TYR A 140 17.01 -6.38 -16.05
N GLU A 141 16.75 -6.93 -14.86
CA GLU A 141 17.76 -7.58 -14.02
C GLU A 141 18.36 -8.80 -14.72
N ASN A 142 17.53 -9.60 -15.40
CA ASN A 142 17.99 -10.75 -16.19
C ASN A 142 18.84 -10.34 -17.39
N ALA A 143 18.46 -9.25 -18.08
CA ALA A 143 19.23 -8.72 -19.19
C ALA A 143 20.59 -8.16 -18.74
N GLU A 144 20.61 -7.46 -17.60
CA GLU A 144 21.84 -6.96 -16.99
C GLU A 144 22.80 -8.10 -16.62
N LYS A 145 22.27 -9.17 -16.00
CA LYS A 145 23.06 -10.35 -15.67
C LYS A 145 23.63 -11.02 -16.92
N ARG A 146 22.82 -11.20 -17.97
CA ARG A 146 23.31 -11.76 -19.25
C ARG A 146 24.40 -10.90 -19.87
N TYR A 147 24.27 -9.59 -19.77
CA TYR A 147 25.30 -8.67 -20.26
C TYR A 147 26.61 -8.85 -19.50
N GLU A 148 26.58 -8.90 -18.18
CA GLU A 148 27.78 -9.09 -17.35
C GLU A 148 28.42 -10.46 -17.60
N ASP A 149 27.62 -11.53 -17.64
CA ASP A 149 28.11 -12.89 -17.94
C ASP A 149 28.81 -12.95 -19.30
N LEU A 150 28.23 -12.30 -20.32
CA LEU A 150 28.82 -12.25 -21.66
C LEU A 150 30.10 -11.42 -21.67
N LYS A 151 30.11 -10.29 -20.99
CA LYS A 151 31.29 -9.44 -20.85
C LYS A 151 32.44 -10.19 -20.21
N GLU A 152 32.21 -10.89 -19.09
CA GLU A 152 33.22 -11.74 -18.45
C GLU A 152 33.75 -12.82 -19.40
N SER A 153 32.84 -13.49 -20.11
CA SER A 153 33.21 -14.52 -21.09
C SER A 153 34.09 -13.99 -22.23
N LEU A 154 33.84 -12.76 -22.70
CA LEU A 154 34.56 -12.17 -23.83
C LEU A 154 35.86 -11.49 -23.42
N THR A 155 35.93 -10.96 -22.19
CA THR A 155 37.13 -10.20 -21.75
C THR A 155 38.16 -11.06 -21.05
N GLY A 156 37.81 -12.31 -20.69
CA GLY A 156 38.66 -13.21 -19.94
C GLY A 156 38.98 -12.75 -18.51
N GLU A 157 38.20 -11.79 -17.97
CA GLU A 157 38.23 -11.38 -16.57
C GLU A 157 37.47 -12.34 -15.67
N GLY A 158 37.60 -13.62 -15.91
CA GLY A 158 37.17 -14.68 -15.05
C GLY A 158 38.40 -15.31 -14.44
N GLU A 159 38.57 -15.05 -13.15
CA GLU A 159 39.44 -15.79 -12.21
C GLU A 159 40.72 -16.39 -12.83
N ASP A 160 41.79 -15.64 -12.78
CA ASP A 160 43.10 -16.25 -12.60
C ASP A 160 43.23 -16.64 -11.11
N ASP A 161 43.16 -17.93 -10.86
CA ASP A 161 43.62 -18.52 -9.61
C ASP A 161 45.13 -18.25 -9.38
#